data_0e8700fc4e612347e5cfd360c8e8f6ff
#
_entry.id   0e8700fc4e612347e5cfd360c8e8f6ff
#
_cell.length_a   1.000
_cell.length_b   1.000
_cell.length_c   1.000
_cell.angle_alpha   90.00
_cell.angle_beta   90.00
_cell.angle_gamma   90.00
#
_symmetry.space_group_name_H-M   'P 1'
#
loop_
_entity.id
_entity.type
_entity.pdbx_description
1 polymer ?
#
loop_
_entity_poly.entity_id
_entity_poly.type
_entity_poly.pdbx_seq_one_letter_code
_entity_poly.pdbx_strand_id
1 'polypeptide(L)'
;MNNKIYKKLFVGFGFVIIVLILTLFVMSQTYIQNLVYHERLSQMEEVTHQMFHSLEDVIDNHRDEVDVQCNYLYNTPLETDTDLYRYLKKLSELSNYHEKQIELIAVDAAGRYYTEYGRTGLLREMNYLENAPQRVSYVSNALTEDDSRMVFLKQLP
;
A
#
# COMPACT_ATOMS: atom_id res chain seq x y z
N MET A 1 -61.35 -53.55 -6.19
CA MET A 1 -60.49 -53.38 -7.38
C MET A 1 -59.78 -52.03 -7.50
N ASN A 2 -59.91 -51.11 -6.57
CA ASN A 2 -59.38 -49.74 -6.75
C ASN A 2 -58.02 -49.44 -6.11
N ASN A 3 -57.46 -50.30 -5.28
CA ASN A 3 -56.26 -50.01 -4.50
C ASN A 3 -54.96 -49.86 -5.33
N LYS A 4 -54.87 -50.51 -6.49
CA LYS A 4 -53.69 -50.42 -7.34
C LYS A 4 -53.61 -49.08 -8.13
N ILE A 5 -54.74 -48.50 -8.46
CA ILE A 5 -54.81 -47.23 -9.19
C ILE A 5 -54.44 -46.07 -8.23
N TYR A 6 -54.98 -46.05 -7.03
CA TYR A 6 -54.66 -45.07 -6.00
C TYR A 6 -53.19 -45.11 -5.61
N LYS A 7 -52.61 -46.29 -5.50
CA LYS A 7 -51.19 -46.46 -5.18
C LYS A 7 -50.24 -45.88 -6.29
N LYS A 8 -50.59 -46.13 -7.56
CA LYS A 8 -49.86 -45.57 -8.70
C LYS A 8 -50.01 -44.06 -8.77
N LEU A 9 -51.18 -43.54 -8.53
CA LEU A 9 -51.45 -42.08 -8.56
C LEU A 9 -50.73 -41.37 -7.41
N PHE A 10 -50.74 -41.97 -6.21
CA PHE A 10 -50.03 -41.45 -5.04
C PHE A 10 -48.50 -41.43 -5.23
N VAL A 11 -47.92 -42.49 -5.79
CA VAL A 11 -46.48 -42.54 -6.12
C VAL A 11 -46.11 -41.53 -7.20
N GLY A 12 -46.92 -41.38 -8.24
CA GLY A 12 -46.70 -40.42 -9.31
C GLY A 12 -46.75 -38.97 -8.78
N PHE A 13 -47.75 -38.67 -7.93
CA PHE A 13 -47.88 -37.34 -7.35
C PHE A 13 -46.73 -37.04 -6.37
N GLY A 14 -46.33 -38.00 -5.56
CA GLY A 14 -45.16 -37.90 -4.66
C GLY A 14 -43.87 -37.65 -5.43
N PHE A 15 -43.67 -38.31 -6.55
CA PHE A 15 -42.50 -38.10 -7.41
C PHE A 15 -42.45 -36.66 -7.97
N VAL A 16 -43.60 -36.14 -8.45
CA VAL A 16 -43.69 -34.78 -8.95
C VAL A 16 -43.33 -33.74 -7.86
N ILE A 17 -43.84 -33.96 -6.64
CA ILE A 17 -43.52 -33.09 -5.50
C ILE A 17 -42.02 -33.10 -5.18
N ILE A 18 -41.42 -34.29 -5.15
CA ILE A 18 -39.97 -34.43 -4.88
C ILE A 18 -39.13 -33.70 -5.94
N VAL A 19 -39.48 -33.86 -7.22
CA VAL A 19 -38.80 -33.17 -8.31
C VAL A 19 -38.94 -31.65 -8.18
N LEU A 20 -40.11 -31.17 -7.81
CA LEU A 20 -40.39 -29.77 -7.61
C LEU A 20 -39.55 -29.15 -6.47
N ILE A 21 -39.48 -29.86 -5.33
CA ILE A 21 -38.67 -29.48 -4.17
C ILE A 21 -37.19 -29.47 -4.53
N LEU A 22 -36.68 -30.47 -5.25
CA LEU A 22 -35.29 -30.52 -5.69
C LEU A 22 -34.95 -29.36 -6.65
N THR A 23 -35.85 -29.06 -7.57
CA THR A 23 -35.64 -27.92 -8.51
C THR A 23 -35.57 -26.60 -7.75
N LEU A 24 -36.50 -26.36 -6.82
CA LEU A 24 -36.51 -25.16 -6.00
C LEU A 24 -35.25 -25.08 -5.12
N PHE A 25 -34.79 -26.19 -4.58
CA PHE A 25 -33.56 -26.23 -3.79
C PHE A 25 -32.32 -25.85 -4.61
N VAL A 26 -32.17 -26.43 -5.81
CA VAL A 26 -31.05 -26.09 -6.72
C VAL A 26 -31.09 -24.63 -7.13
N MET A 27 -32.28 -24.11 -7.52
CA MET A 27 -32.44 -22.70 -7.85
C MET A 27 -32.09 -21.77 -6.69
N SER A 28 -32.54 -22.11 -5.47
CA SER A 28 -32.22 -21.34 -4.26
C SER A 28 -30.71 -21.33 -3.98
N GLN A 29 -30.05 -22.48 -4.08
CA GLN A 29 -28.59 -22.56 -3.90
C GLN A 29 -27.83 -21.69 -4.92
N THR A 30 -28.20 -21.77 -6.18
CA THR A 30 -27.56 -20.99 -7.24
C THR A 30 -27.78 -19.47 -7.01
N TYR A 31 -28.97 -19.09 -6.61
CA TYR A 31 -29.28 -17.70 -6.33
C TYR A 31 -28.48 -17.16 -5.13
N ILE A 32 -28.41 -17.92 -4.03
CA ILE A 32 -27.64 -17.54 -2.84
C ILE A 32 -26.14 -17.44 -3.17
N GLN A 33 -25.60 -18.41 -3.91
CA GLN A 33 -24.19 -18.37 -4.31
C GLN A 33 -23.85 -17.14 -5.14
N ASN A 34 -24.69 -16.80 -6.12
CA ASN A 34 -24.51 -15.61 -6.94
C ASN A 34 -24.61 -14.32 -6.11
N LEU A 35 -25.57 -14.24 -5.20
CA LEU A 35 -25.73 -13.09 -4.32
C LEU A 35 -24.48 -12.88 -3.44
N VAL A 36 -24.03 -13.94 -2.76
CA VAL A 36 -22.85 -13.91 -1.90
C VAL A 36 -21.58 -13.59 -2.71
N TYR A 37 -21.47 -14.11 -3.93
CA TYR A 37 -20.34 -13.80 -4.80
C TYR A 37 -20.29 -12.31 -5.16
N HIS A 38 -21.40 -11.74 -5.60
CA HIS A 38 -21.48 -10.32 -5.94
C HIS A 38 -21.23 -9.43 -4.74
N GLU A 39 -21.76 -9.77 -3.58
CA GLU A 39 -21.55 -9.02 -2.35
C GLU A 39 -20.08 -9.04 -1.93
N ARG A 40 -19.41 -10.20 -1.99
CA ARG A 40 -17.98 -10.31 -1.70
C ARG A 40 -17.12 -9.53 -2.70
N LEU A 41 -17.47 -9.56 -3.97
CA LEU A 41 -16.75 -8.79 -5.00
C LEU A 41 -16.84 -7.29 -4.73
N SER A 42 -18.04 -6.79 -4.43
CA SER A 42 -18.28 -5.39 -4.08
C SER A 42 -17.52 -4.96 -2.82
N GLN A 43 -17.53 -5.82 -1.78
CA GLN A 43 -16.76 -5.56 -0.56
C GLN A 43 -15.24 -5.53 -0.81
N MET A 44 -14.73 -6.44 -1.64
CA MET A 44 -13.31 -6.43 -2.02
C MET A 44 -12.94 -5.17 -2.80
N GLU A 45 -13.79 -4.72 -3.71
CA GLU A 45 -13.58 -3.48 -4.47
C GLU A 45 -13.55 -2.27 -3.55
N GLU A 46 -14.48 -2.17 -2.60
CA GLU A 46 -14.53 -1.10 -1.61
C GLU A 46 -13.30 -1.10 -0.69
N VAL A 47 -12.90 -2.27 -0.17
CA VAL A 47 -11.69 -2.41 0.65
C VAL A 47 -10.44 -2.03 -0.14
N THR A 48 -10.35 -2.46 -1.40
CA THR A 48 -9.22 -2.10 -2.27
C THR A 48 -9.16 -0.59 -2.48
N HIS A 49 -10.29 0.04 -2.73
CA HIS A 49 -10.38 1.50 -2.91
C HIS A 49 -9.96 2.25 -1.63
N GLN A 50 -10.42 1.80 -0.46
CA GLN A 50 -10.02 2.37 0.83
C GLN A 50 -8.52 2.20 1.08
N MET A 51 -7.96 1.03 0.74
CA MET A 51 -6.51 0.79 0.84
C MET A 51 -5.71 1.74 -0.07
N PHE A 52 -6.17 1.97 -1.30
CA PHE A 52 -5.51 2.91 -2.22
C PHE A 52 -5.51 4.34 -1.66
N HIS A 53 -6.65 4.82 -1.19
CA HIS A 53 -6.73 6.15 -0.57
C HIS A 53 -5.85 6.27 0.67
N SER A 54 -5.86 5.27 1.54
CA SER A 54 -4.98 5.26 2.71
C SER A 54 -3.50 5.30 2.34
N LEU A 55 -3.12 4.63 1.25
CA LEU A 55 -1.75 4.62 0.75
C LEU A 55 -1.38 5.98 0.13
N GLU A 56 -2.28 6.59 -0.61
CA GLU A 56 -2.13 7.92 -1.17
C GLU A 56 -1.96 8.97 -0.07
N ASP A 57 -2.80 8.94 0.97
CA ASP A 57 -2.68 9.81 2.14
C ASP A 57 -1.33 9.64 2.86
N VAL A 58 -0.84 8.42 3.01
CA VAL A 58 0.49 8.16 3.60
C VAL A 58 1.61 8.73 2.74
N ILE A 59 1.54 8.55 1.43
CA ILE A 59 2.53 9.08 0.49
C ILE A 59 2.53 10.62 0.52
N ASP A 60 1.37 11.25 0.47
CA ASP A 60 1.24 12.70 0.47
C ASP A 60 1.71 13.30 1.81
N ASN A 61 1.37 12.68 2.94
CA ASN A 61 1.86 13.10 4.25
C ASN A 61 3.41 13.06 4.32
N HIS A 62 4.03 11.99 3.82
CA HIS A 62 5.49 11.92 3.81
C HIS A 62 6.13 12.91 2.82
N ARG A 63 5.49 13.17 1.69
CA ARG A 63 5.94 14.21 0.75
C ARG A 63 5.92 15.59 1.39
N ASP A 64 4.81 15.95 2.05
CA ASP A 64 4.67 17.21 2.75
C ASP A 64 5.70 17.35 3.90
N GLU A 65 5.94 16.27 4.63
CA GLU A 65 6.95 16.22 5.67
C GLU A 65 8.35 16.49 5.10
N VAL A 66 8.72 15.86 3.99
CA VAL A 66 10.00 16.11 3.28
C VAL A 66 10.08 17.57 2.81
N ASP A 67 9.01 18.13 2.28
CA ASP A 67 8.96 19.51 1.82
C ASP A 67 9.17 20.51 2.97
N VAL A 68 8.54 20.29 4.10
CA VAL A 68 8.76 21.11 5.32
C VAL A 68 10.19 21.02 5.78
N GLN A 69 10.78 19.83 5.81
CA GLN A 69 12.16 19.62 6.26
C GLN A 69 13.17 20.26 5.29
N CYS A 70 12.96 20.14 3.99
CA CYS A 70 13.79 20.79 3.00
C CYS A 70 13.75 22.32 3.11
N ASN A 71 12.57 22.91 3.31
CA ASN A 71 12.42 24.34 3.51
C ASN A 71 13.14 24.82 4.78
N TYR A 72 13.07 24.01 5.85
CA TYR A 72 13.77 24.34 7.09
C TYR A 72 15.30 24.23 6.92
N LEU A 73 15.77 23.19 6.24
CA LEU A 73 17.18 22.99 5.92
C LEU A 73 17.73 24.14 5.09
N TYR A 74 16.99 24.57 4.06
CA TYR A 74 17.36 25.68 3.21
C TYR A 74 17.56 27.00 3.98
N ASN A 75 16.74 27.25 4.97
CA ASN A 75 16.78 28.45 5.79
C ASN A 75 17.74 28.36 6.98
N THR A 76 18.39 27.21 7.19
CA THR A 76 19.32 27.02 8.32
C THR A 76 20.77 27.14 7.79
N PRO A 77 21.58 28.06 8.32
CA PRO A 77 22.98 28.18 7.91
C PRO A 77 23.74 26.92 8.40
N LEU A 78 24.09 26.05 7.48
CA LEU A 78 24.94 24.89 7.71
C LEU A 78 26.29 25.15 7.08
N GLU A 79 27.32 25.40 7.89
CA GLU A 79 28.67 25.76 7.40
C GLU A 79 29.58 24.53 7.26
N THR A 80 29.27 23.46 7.98
CA THR A 80 30.10 22.25 8.03
C THR A 80 29.30 20.96 7.89
N ASP A 81 29.97 19.87 7.42
CA ASP A 81 29.39 18.53 7.39
C ASP A 81 28.94 18.06 8.78
N THR A 82 29.61 18.54 9.84
CA THR A 82 29.25 18.23 11.24
C THR A 82 27.92 18.88 11.62
N ASP A 83 27.63 20.08 11.14
CA ASP A 83 26.36 20.76 11.40
C ASP A 83 25.22 20.06 10.67
N LEU A 84 25.45 19.63 9.44
CA LEU A 84 24.48 18.83 8.67
C LEU A 84 24.16 17.50 9.40
N TYR A 85 25.19 16.77 9.84
CA TYR A 85 24.98 15.53 10.61
C TYR A 85 24.19 15.79 11.89
N ARG A 86 24.54 16.79 12.66
CA ARG A 86 23.84 17.15 13.91
C ARG A 86 22.39 17.52 13.64
N TYR A 87 22.14 18.20 12.53
CA TYR A 87 20.80 18.56 12.10
C TYR A 87 19.97 17.31 11.76
N LEU A 88 20.47 16.43 10.88
CA LEU A 88 19.79 15.19 10.49
C LEU A 88 19.48 14.33 11.70
N LYS A 89 20.43 14.16 12.62
CA LYS A 89 20.24 13.40 13.84
C LYS A 89 19.15 13.99 14.73
N LYS A 90 19.18 15.31 14.96
CA LYS A 90 18.17 15.99 15.76
C LYS A 90 16.78 15.87 15.13
N LEU A 91 16.70 15.94 13.82
CA LEU A 91 15.46 15.81 13.07
C LEU A 91 14.89 14.39 13.20
N SER A 92 15.72 13.37 13.02
CA SER A 92 15.34 11.97 13.20
C SER A 92 14.81 11.69 14.61
N GLU A 93 15.47 12.24 15.63
CA GLU A 93 15.03 12.11 17.04
C GLU A 93 13.69 12.82 17.30
N LEU A 94 13.50 14.05 16.80
CA LEU A 94 12.28 14.82 17.03
C LEU A 94 11.05 14.22 16.33
N SER A 95 11.23 13.63 15.17
CA SER A 95 10.16 13.05 14.36
C SER A 95 9.93 11.57 14.61
N ASN A 96 10.69 10.95 15.54
CA ASN A 96 10.67 9.52 15.83
C ASN A 96 10.85 8.66 14.58
N TYR A 97 11.67 9.11 13.64
CA TYR A 97 11.89 8.42 12.36
C TYR A 97 12.49 7.02 12.55
N HIS A 98 13.30 6.85 13.57
CA HIS A 98 13.86 5.55 13.89
C HIS A 98 12.77 4.50 14.21
N GLU A 99 11.74 4.88 14.98
CA GLU A 99 10.60 4.00 15.27
C GLU A 99 9.74 3.74 14.03
N LYS A 100 9.69 4.69 13.11
CA LYS A 100 8.96 4.58 11.83
C LYS A 100 9.76 3.85 10.74
N GLN A 101 10.98 3.42 11.01
CA GLN A 101 11.91 2.82 10.03
C GLN A 101 12.21 3.77 8.84
N ILE A 102 12.22 5.08 9.08
CA ILE A 102 12.56 6.10 8.11
C ILE A 102 14.02 6.49 8.28
N GLU A 103 14.81 6.49 7.21
CA GLU A 103 16.17 6.96 7.18
C GLU A 103 16.26 8.29 6.45
N LEU A 104 16.89 9.28 7.08
CA LEU A 104 17.13 10.59 6.48
C LEU A 104 18.49 10.62 5.80
N ILE A 105 18.47 11.02 4.54
CA ILE A 105 19.68 11.14 3.72
C ILE A 105 19.71 12.52 3.08
N ALA A 106 20.75 13.29 3.36
CA ALA A 106 21.05 14.52 2.62
C ALA A 106 22.10 14.23 1.56
N VAL A 107 21.98 14.88 0.40
CA VAL A 107 22.93 14.74 -0.71
C VAL A 107 23.41 16.12 -1.11
N ASP A 108 24.73 16.32 -1.21
CA ASP A 108 25.33 17.56 -1.66
C ASP A 108 25.39 17.68 -3.21
N ALA A 109 25.75 18.85 -3.70
CA ALA A 109 25.88 19.11 -5.14
C ALA A 109 26.98 18.26 -5.83
N ALA A 110 27.93 17.71 -5.07
CA ALA A 110 28.94 16.78 -5.55
C ALA A 110 28.49 15.31 -5.57
N GLY A 111 27.26 15.04 -5.16
CA GLY A 111 26.70 13.70 -5.09
C GLY A 111 27.20 12.88 -3.90
N ARG A 112 27.70 13.53 -2.84
CA ARG A 112 28.02 12.86 -1.59
C ARG A 112 26.77 12.82 -0.72
N TYR A 113 26.51 11.67 -0.10
CA TYR A 113 25.41 11.52 0.82
C TYR A 113 25.86 11.55 2.29
N TYR A 114 24.97 11.99 3.14
CA TYR A 114 25.13 12.09 4.59
C TYR A 114 23.87 11.51 5.24
N THR A 115 24.05 10.59 6.20
CA THR A 115 22.94 10.01 6.95
C THR A 115 22.92 10.51 8.38
N GLU A 116 21.79 10.36 9.07
CA GLU A 116 21.65 10.64 10.51
C GLU A 116 22.58 9.81 11.40
N TYR A 117 23.08 8.68 10.89
CA TYR A 117 24.04 7.81 11.59
C TYR A 117 25.51 8.20 11.35
N GLY A 118 25.77 9.30 10.66
CA GLY A 118 27.13 9.76 10.33
C GLY A 118 27.82 8.94 9.24
N ARG A 119 27.07 8.16 8.47
CA ARG A 119 27.60 7.50 7.27
C ARG A 119 27.68 8.51 6.14
N THR A 120 28.77 8.46 5.40
CA THR A 120 29.00 9.28 4.20
C THR A 120 29.54 8.39 3.08
N GLY A 121 29.23 8.76 1.84
CA GLY A 121 29.68 8.04 0.66
C GLY A 121 29.24 8.76 -0.60
N LEU A 122 29.35 8.11 -1.74
CA LEU A 122 28.87 8.64 -3.00
C LEU A 122 27.51 8.04 -3.33
N LEU A 123 26.58 8.89 -3.80
CA LEU A 123 25.22 8.51 -4.15
C LEU A 123 25.17 7.35 -5.15
N ARG A 124 26.12 7.30 -6.10
CA ARG A 124 26.26 6.21 -7.06
C ARG A 124 26.52 4.85 -6.45
N GLU A 125 26.95 4.78 -5.19
CA GLU A 125 27.13 3.53 -4.43
C GLU A 125 25.82 3.01 -3.84
N MET A 126 24.79 3.85 -3.85
CA MET A 126 23.43 3.49 -3.46
C MET A 126 22.63 3.09 -4.70
N ASN A 127 22.61 1.81 -5.03
CA ASN A 127 22.01 1.26 -6.25
C ASN A 127 20.53 1.69 -6.47
N TYR A 128 19.79 1.91 -5.39
CA TYR A 128 18.37 2.31 -5.46
C TYR A 128 18.16 3.80 -5.80
N LEU A 129 19.23 4.63 -5.77
CA LEU A 129 19.18 6.05 -6.14
C LEU A 129 19.84 6.35 -7.50
N GLU A 130 20.44 5.35 -8.14
CA GLU A 130 21.16 5.54 -9.42
C GLU A 130 20.27 6.12 -10.53
N ASN A 131 18.98 5.81 -10.52
CA ASN A 131 18.01 6.30 -11.49
C ASN A 131 17.11 7.43 -10.96
N ALA A 132 17.43 8.02 -9.81
CA ALA A 132 16.66 9.14 -9.26
C ALA A 132 16.73 10.33 -10.23
N PRO A 133 15.59 10.83 -10.72
CA PRO A 133 15.59 11.95 -11.66
C PRO A 133 16.13 13.21 -10.98
N GLN A 134 16.92 13.98 -11.69
CA GLN A 134 17.47 15.27 -11.25
C GLN A 134 16.39 16.35 -11.07
N ARG A 135 15.15 15.97 -10.77
CA ARG A 135 14.01 16.90 -10.70
C ARG A 135 13.36 16.90 -9.32
N VAL A 136 13.04 18.08 -8.94
CA VAL A 136 12.36 18.79 -7.86
C VAL A 136 11.59 18.00 -6.80
N SER A 137 10.93 16.93 -7.08
CA SER A 137 10.42 15.94 -6.11
C SER A 137 10.13 14.62 -6.80
N TYR A 138 10.47 13.53 -6.16
CA TYR A 138 10.33 12.20 -6.72
C TYR A 138 9.96 11.19 -5.63
N VAL A 139 8.96 10.38 -5.92
CA VAL A 139 8.64 9.20 -5.12
C VAL A 139 8.98 8.00 -5.96
N SER A 140 9.94 7.21 -5.54
CA SER A 140 10.35 5.98 -6.20
C SER A 140 9.82 4.79 -5.44
N ASN A 141 9.24 3.85 -6.14
CA ASN A 141 9.13 2.49 -5.64
C ASN A 141 10.49 1.81 -5.86
N ALA A 142 11.40 1.96 -4.93
CA ALA A 142 12.63 1.20 -4.92
C ALA A 142 12.35 -0.22 -4.42
N LEU A 143 11.62 -0.98 -5.24
CA LEU A 143 11.51 -2.42 -5.09
C LEU A 143 12.73 -3.03 -5.78
N THR A 144 13.82 -3.17 -5.07
CA THR A 144 14.85 -4.15 -5.44
C THR A 144 14.42 -5.51 -4.90
N GLU A 145 14.89 -6.60 -5.50
CA GLU A 145 14.51 -7.97 -5.09
C GLU A 145 14.76 -8.25 -3.61
N ASP A 146 15.64 -7.49 -2.95
CA ASP A 146 16.02 -7.66 -1.55
C ASP A 146 15.58 -6.54 -0.60
N ASP A 147 15.01 -5.41 -1.09
CA ASP A 147 14.72 -4.24 -0.26
C ASP A 147 13.48 -3.49 -0.76
N SER A 148 12.43 -3.50 0.05
CA SER A 148 11.18 -2.77 -0.23
C SER A 148 11.20 -1.41 0.47
N ARG A 149 11.98 -0.46 -0.05
CA ARG A 149 12.03 0.92 0.47
C ARG A 149 11.32 1.89 -0.47
N MET A 150 10.57 2.79 0.11
CA MET A 150 10.04 3.94 -0.61
C MET A 150 10.98 5.12 -0.37
N VAL A 151 11.41 5.78 -1.45
CA VAL A 151 12.33 6.91 -1.39
C VAL A 151 11.62 8.18 -1.81
N PHE A 152 11.62 9.17 -0.94
CA PHE A 152 11.13 10.53 -1.22
C PHE A 152 12.35 11.43 -1.43
N LEU A 153 12.42 12.09 -2.59
CA LEU A 153 13.50 13.00 -2.93
C LEU A 153 12.94 14.39 -3.11
N LYS A 154 13.64 15.36 -2.55
CA LYS A 154 13.42 16.79 -2.80
C LYS A 154 14.75 17.47 -3.04
N GLN A 155 14.85 18.19 -4.13
CA GLN A 155 16.01 19.06 -4.39
C GLN A 155 15.83 20.38 -3.66
N LEU A 156 16.87 20.82 -2.97
CA LEU A 156 16.91 22.16 -2.40
C LEU A 156 17.14 23.16 -3.53
N PRO A 157 16.48 24.32 -3.48
CA PRO A 157 16.62 25.36 -4.48
C PRO A 157 18.01 26.00 -4.52
#